data_c0291859cda6665660a63df673ba2891
#
_entry.id   c0291859cda6665660a63df673ba2891
#
_cell.length_a   1.000
_cell.length_b   1.000
_cell.length_c   1.000
_cell.angle_alpha   90.00
_cell.angle_beta   90.00
_cell.angle_gamma   90.00
#
_symmetry.space_group_name_H-M   'P 1'
#
loop_
_entity.id
_entity.type
_entity.pdbx_description
1 polymer ?
#
loop_
_entity_poly.entity_id
_entity_poly.type
_entity_poly.pdbx_seq_one_letter_code
_entity_poly.pdbx_strand_id
1 'polypeptide(L)'
;SYMNYYYNCIQDCDNQMMKVLDYLESNDMMKNTIIVYTSDHGELLGNHGLRGKAGNMYDNNFHVPLVIYHPEYSGGRVCSHVTSHLDLAPTFVDMALDDENMINDVKDGIKGFSLMPAVENPDVDVRDNQGVLFVYDMISMMDKDMISIPISESKVDIRVDLEKRGYLRGVITEDYKFARYFSPLHFNTPTDIESLYSNNDVELYKYGSDETENLAWPKGNNADL
;
A
#
# COMPACT_ATOMS: atom_id res chain seq x y z
N SER A 1 -17.48 18.11 11.46
CA SER A 1 -16.76 16.95 11.98
C SER A 1 -15.51 16.69 11.14
N TYR A 2 -14.56 15.92 11.65
CA TYR A 2 -13.35 15.53 10.93
C TYR A 2 -13.65 14.81 9.61
N MET A 3 -14.62 13.90 9.61
CA MET A 3 -15.08 13.21 8.39
C MET A 3 -15.62 14.18 7.33
N ASN A 4 -16.45 15.16 7.73
CA ASN A 4 -16.98 16.13 6.76
C ASN A 4 -15.86 16.97 6.13
N TYR A 5 -14.85 17.34 6.91
CA TYR A 5 -13.67 18.05 6.39
C TYR A 5 -12.92 17.19 5.37
N TYR A 6 -12.67 15.93 5.71
CA TYR A 6 -11.98 14.99 4.82
C TYR A 6 -12.75 14.79 3.49
N TYR A 7 -14.06 14.57 3.54
CA TYR A 7 -14.87 14.41 2.33
C TYR A 7 -14.90 15.69 1.47
N ASN A 8 -14.90 16.87 2.09
CA ASN A 8 -14.78 18.11 1.33
C ASN A 8 -13.41 18.23 0.64
N CYS A 9 -12.33 17.80 1.29
CA CYS A 9 -10.99 17.76 0.66
C CYS A 9 -10.96 16.78 -0.53
N ILE A 10 -11.57 15.60 -0.40
CA ILE A 10 -11.68 14.66 -1.52
C ILE A 10 -12.47 15.28 -2.68
N GLN A 11 -13.60 15.94 -2.39
CA GLN A 11 -14.40 16.60 -3.42
C GLN A 11 -13.62 17.73 -4.10
N ASP A 12 -12.82 18.49 -3.36
CA ASP A 12 -11.96 19.52 -3.94
C ASP A 12 -10.88 18.92 -4.84
N CYS A 13 -10.24 17.81 -4.43
CA CYS A 13 -9.29 17.08 -5.25
C CYS A 13 -9.93 16.55 -6.54
N ASP A 14 -11.13 15.96 -6.43
CA ASP A 14 -11.89 15.47 -7.57
C ASP A 14 -12.20 16.60 -8.56
N ASN A 15 -12.68 17.75 -8.06
CA ASN A 15 -12.93 18.93 -8.89
C ASN A 15 -11.66 19.46 -9.58
N GLN A 16 -10.47 19.34 -8.98
CA GLN A 16 -9.23 19.75 -9.65
C GLN A 16 -8.82 18.73 -10.73
N MET A 17 -8.99 17.44 -10.45
CA MET A 17 -8.73 16.38 -11.42
C MET A 17 -9.63 16.52 -12.64
N MET A 18 -10.92 16.80 -12.45
CA MET A 18 -11.86 17.05 -13.55
C MET A 18 -11.39 18.17 -14.49
N LYS A 19 -10.81 19.24 -13.97
CA LYS A 19 -10.26 20.32 -14.80
C LYS A 19 -9.13 19.86 -15.72
N VAL A 20 -8.31 18.91 -15.24
CA VAL A 20 -7.23 18.32 -16.06
C VAL A 20 -7.83 17.46 -17.16
N LEU A 21 -8.83 16.63 -16.83
CA LEU A 21 -9.50 15.77 -17.82
C LEU A 21 -10.24 16.60 -18.86
N ASP A 22 -10.99 17.63 -18.45
CA ASP A 22 -11.69 18.57 -19.34
C ASP A 22 -10.70 19.27 -20.29
N TYR A 23 -9.52 19.65 -19.80
CA TYR A 23 -8.48 20.26 -20.62
C TYR A 23 -7.96 19.29 -21.68
N LEU A 24 -7.66 18.05 -21.29
CA LEU A 24 -7.17 17.01 -22.22
C LEU A 24 -8.23 16.71 -23.29
N GLU A 25 -9.48 16.60 -22.90
CA GLU A 25 -10.59 16.35 -23.83
C GLU A 25 -10.82 17.53 -24.77
N SER A 26 -10.89 18.76 -24.25
CA SER A 26 -11.14 19.97 -25.05
C SER A 26 -10.04 20.28 -26.05
N ASN A 27 -8.82 19.77 -25.83
CA ASN A 27 -7.68 19.95 -26.72
C ASN A 27 -7.37 18.70 -27.58
N ASP A 28 -8.28 17.71 -27.60
CA ASP A 28 -8.14 16.48 -28.40
C ASP A 28 -6.85 15.68 -28.02
N MET A 29 -6.43 15.79 -26.75
CA MET A 29 -5.22 15.13 -26.24
C MET A 29 -5.48 13.73 -25.68
N MET A 30 -6.73 13.41 -25.32
CA MET A 30 -7.08 12.11 -24.73
C MET A 30 -6.63 10.92 -25.56
N LYS A 31 -6.68 11.05 -26.89
CA LYS A 31 -6.27 10.00 -27.83
C LYS A 31 -4.77 9.68 -27.84
N ASN A 32 -3.95 10.55 -27.24
CA ASN A 32 -2.49 10.43 -27.18
C ASN A 32 -1.95 10.63 -25.75
N THR A 33 -2.76 10.30 -24.75
CA THR A 33 -2.39 10.48 -23.36
C THR A 33 -2.81 9.24 -22.57
N ILE A 34 -1.87 8.61 -21.89
CA ILE A 34 -2.15 7.60 -20.87
C ILE A 34 -2.31 8.31 -19.53
N ILE A 35 -3.33 7.95 -18.76
CA ILE A 35 -3.59 8.55 -17.45
C ILE A 35 -3.54 7.46 -16.40
N VAL A 36 -2.69 7.67 -15.40
CA VAL A 36 -2.62 6.81 -14.23
C VAL A 36 -3.02 7.62 -13.00
N TYR A 37 -4.08 7.20 -12.33
CA TYR A 37 -4.56 7.81 -11.11
C TYR A 37 -4.39 6.86 -9.94
N THR A 38 -3.70 7.32 -8.90
CA THR A 38 -3.48 6.56 -7.67
C THR A 38 -3.27 7.50 -6.48
N SER A 39 -3.07 6.95 -5.29
CA SER A 39 -2.70 7.67 -4.07
C SER A 39 -1.42 7.06 -3.48
N ASP A 40 -0.66 7.85 -2.73
CA ASP A 40 0.54 7.38 -2.02
C ASP A 40 0.20 6.43 -0.85
N HIS A 41 -0.87 6.73 -0.12
CA HIS A 41 -1.40 5.95 0.99
C HIS A 41 -2.87 6.31 1.22
N GLY A 42 -3.54 5.57 2.09
CA GLY A 42 -4.89 5.84 2.51
C GLY A 42 -4.98 6.70 3.78
N GLU A 43 -6.12 6.67 4.42
CA GLU A 43 -6.47 7.42 5.64
C GLU A 43 -7.41 6.58 6.51
N LEU A 44 -7.09 6.41 7.78
CA LEU A 44 -7.90 5.62 8.72
C LEU A 44 -9.25 6.26 9.04
N LEU A 45 -9.35 7.58 9.00
CA LEU A 45 -10.59 8.37 9.10
C LEU A 45 -11.51 8.03 10.31
N GLY A 46 -10.96 7.48 11.37
CA GLY A 46 -11.71 7.05 12.54
C GLY A 46 -12.00 5.54 12.59
N ASN A 47 -11.69 4.80 11.53
CA ASN A 47 -11.79 3.35 11.54
C ASN A 47 -10.85 2.77 12.60
N HIS A 48 -11.28 1.71 13.26
CA HIS A 48 -10.58 1.11 14.42
C HIS A 48 -10.25 2.12 15.53
N GLY A 49 -10.98 3.25 15.62
CA GLY A 49 -10.72 4.33 16.57
C GLY A 49 -9.47 5.17 16.27
N LEU A 50 -8.85 4.98 15.09
CA LEU A 50 -7.60 5.61 14.67
C LEU A 50 -7.84 6.72 13.65
N ARG A 51 -6.86 7.62 13.53
CA ARG A 51 -6.85 8.74 12.56
C ARG A 51 -5.48 8.85 11.91
N GLY A 52 -5.48 9.46 10.73
CA GLY A 52 -4.26 9.61 9.95
C GLY A 52 -3.84 8.28 9.32
N LYS A 53 -2.57 8.13 9.09
CA LYS A 53 -1.92 6.94 8.56
C LYS A 53 -0.95 6.39 9.59
N ALA A 54 -0.80 5.08 9.67
CA ALA A 54 0.09 4.45 10.65
C ALA A 54 0.68 3.14 10.13
N GLY A 55 1.65 2.60 10.86
CA GLY A 55 2.23 1.29 10.62
C GLY A 55 1.30 0.18 11.10
N ASN A 56 0.23 -0.05 10.38
CA ASN A 56 -0.69 -1.16 10.60
C ASN A 56 -1.18 -1.70 9.25
N MET A 57 -1.79 -2.88 9.26
CA MET A 57 -2.23 -3.58 8.07
C MET A 57 -3.74 -3.44 7.80
N TYR A 58 -4.35 -2.34 8.20
CA TYR A 58 -5.73 -2.04 7.82
C TYR A 58 -5.82 -1.53 6.38
N ASP A 59 -6.79 -2.01 5.62
CA ASP A 59 -6.99 -1.64 4.21
C ASP A 59 -7.11 -0.14 4.00
N ASN A 60 -7.72 0.56 4.94
CA ASN A 60 -7.80 2.02 4.92
C ASN A 60 -6.44 2.73 4.78
N ASN A 61 -5.33 2.08 5.14
CA ASN A 61 -3.99 2.65 5.03
C ASN A 61 -3.31 2.40 3.69
N PHE A 62 -3.49 1.24 3.10
CA PHE A 62 -2.67 0.81 1.96
C PHE A 62 -3.46 0.32 0.75
N HIS A 63 -4.76 0.02 0.89
CA HIS A 63 -5.63 -0.30 -0.24
C HIS A 63 -6.08 1.01 -0.89
N VAL A 64 -5.26 1.52 -1.78
CA VAL A 64 -5.48 2.79 -2.48
C VAL A 64 -6.05 2.57 -3.89
N PRO A 65 -6.74 3.56 -4.47
CA PRO A 65 -7.22 3.44 -5.84
C PRO A 65 -6.06 3.33 -6.82
N LEU A 66 -6.25 2.53 -7.86
CA LEU A 66 -5.41 2.51 -9.05
C LEU A 66 -6.30 2.45 -10.28
N VAL A 67 -6.28 3.50 -11.08
CA VAL A 67 -7.01 3.59 -12.35
C VAL A 67 -6.03 3.89 -13.47
N ILE A 68 -6.07 3.09 -14.52
CA ILE A 68 -5.26 3.28 -15.71
C ILE A 68 -6.19 3.48 -16.90
N TYR A 69 -6.10 4.65 -17.52
CA TYR A 69 -6.70 4.92 -18.82
C TYR A 69 -5.60 4.81 -19.90
N HIS A 70 -5.86 4.01 -20.89
CA HIS A 70 -4.99 3.87 -22.06
C HIS A 70 -5.83 4.03 -23.33
N PRO A 71 -5.43 4.91 -24.29
CA PRO A 71 -6.27 5.24 -25.44
C PRO A 71 -6.54 4.05 -26.39
N GLU A 72 -5.70 3.04 -26.38
CA GLU A 72 -5.82 1.88 -27.25
C GLU A 72 -6.67 0.74 -26.67
N TYR A 73 -6.97 0.78 -25.37
CA TYR A 73 -7.73 -0.28 -24.72
C TYR A 73 -9.10 0.22 -24.26
N SER A 74 -10.11 -0.65 -24.35
CA SER A 74 -11.46 -0.30 -23.89
C SER A 74 -11.51 -0.13 -22.38
N GLY A 75 -12.09 0.96 -21.89
CA GLY A 75 -12.30 1.24 -20.48
C GLY A 75 -13.46 0.47 -19.84
N GLY A 76 -13.76 0.80 -18.56
CA GLY A 76 -14.87 0.23 -17.81
C GLY A 76 -14.64 -1.20 -17.33
N ARG A 77 -13.40 -1.66 -17.28
CA ARG A 77 -13.01 -3.00 -16.80
C ARG A 77 -12.40 -2.91 -15.41
N VAL A 78 -12.50 -3.98 -14.67
CA VAL A 78 -11.96 -4.12 -13.30
C VAL A 78 -11.05 -5.33 -13.26
N CYS A 79 -9.81 -5.14 -12.78
CA CYS A 79 -8.90 -6.21 -12.41
C CYS A 79 -9.01 -6.40 -10.88
N SER A 80 -9.27 -7.62 -10.43
CA SER A 80 -9.40 -7.94 -8.99
C SER A 80 -8.13 -8.56 -8.39
N HIS A 81 -7.10 -8.77 -9.20
CA HIS A 81 -5.83 -9.32 -8.72
C HIS A 81 -5.04 -8.30 -7.89
N VAL A 82 -4.26 -8.80 -6.95
CA VAL A 82 -3.45 -7.98 -6.05
C VAL A 82 -2.33 -7.28 -6.80
N THR A 83 -2.21 -5.95 -6.60
CA THR A 83 -1.17 -5.11 -7.20
C THR A 83 -0.40 -4.33 -6.15
N SER A 84 0.71 -3.73 -6.54
CA SER A 84 1.57 -2.93 -5.66
C SER A 84 2.04 -1.67 -6.35
N HIS A 85 2.38 -0.62 -5.60
CA HIS A 85 3.08 0.54 -6.15
C HIS A 85 4.43 0.19 -6.82
N LEU A 86 5.06 -0.92 -6.42
CA LEU A 86 6.27 -1.42 -7.08
C LEU A 86 6.01 -1.78 -8.55
N ASP A 87 4.78 -2.10 -8.90
CA ASP A 87 4.39 -2.49 -10.25
C ASP A 87 4.27 -1.29 -11.19
N LEU A 88 4.17 -0.07 -10.66
CA LEU A 88 4.04 1.14 -11.48
C LEU A 88 5.30 1.41 -12.30
N ALA A 89 6.49 1.26 -11.71
CA ALA A 89 7.74 1.55 -12.41
C ALA A 89 7.94 0.66 -13.66
N PRO A 90 7.85 -0.69 -13.58
CA PRO A 90 7.97 -1.52 -14.79
C PRO A 90 6.80 -1.31 -15.76
N THR A 91 5.61 -0.92 -15.27
CA THR A 91 4.47 -0.57 -16.12
C THR A 91 4.75 0.68 -16.96
N PHE A 92 5.29 1.73 -16.33
CA PHE A 92 5.65 2.97 -17.05
C PHE A 92 6.75 2.75 -18.07
N VAL A 93 7.68 1.84 -17.82
CA VAL A 93 8.70 1.46 -18.81
C VAL A 93 8.04 0.83 -20.04
N ASP A 94 7.09 -0.09 -19.85
CA ASP A 94 6.36 -0.72 -20.95
C ASP A 94 5.45 0.27 -21.71
N MET A 95 4.89 1.26 -21.01
CA MET A 95 4.09 2.31 -21.63
C MET A 95 4.92 3.30 -22.47
N ALA A 96 6.21 3.45 -22.16
CA ALA A 96 7.07 4.47 -22.74
C ALA A 96 8.01 3.96 -23.82
N LEU A 97 8.26 2.67 -23.90
CA LEU A 97 9.26 2.07 -24.78
C LEU A 97 8.65 0.94 -25.63
N ASP A 98 9.00 0.92 -26.92
CA ASP A 98 8.60 -0.13 -27.87
C ASP A 98 9.72 -1.14 -28.15
N ASP A 99 10.98 -0.83 -27.79
CA ASP A 99 12.14 -1.69 -28.03
C ASP A 99 12.38 -2.65 -26.87
N GLU A 100 12.19 -3.95 -27.08
CA GLU A 100 12.35 -4.99 -26.05
C GLU A 100 13.74 -5.00 -25.41
N ASN A 101 14.81 -4.69 -26.13
CA ASN A 101 16.15 -4.65 -25.55
C ASN A 101 16.29 -3.47 -24.60
N MET A 102 15.79 -2.29 -24.99
CA MET A 102 15.77 -1.11 -24.11
C MET A 102 14.88 -1.35 -22.89
N ILE A 103 13.72 -1.97 -23.07
CA ILE A 103 12.82 -2.34 -21.96
C ILE A 103 13.56 -3.23 -20.96
N ASN A 104 14.23 -4.29 -21.42
CA ASN A 104 14.95 -5.21 -20.56
C ASN A 104 16.12 -4.54 -19.83
N ASP A 105 16.90 -3.70 -20.54
CA ASP A 105 18.01 -2.96 -19.93
C ASP A 105 17.54 -1.99 -18.84
N VAL A 106 16.43 -1.28 -19.09
CA VAL A 106 15.87 -0.33 -18.11
C VAL A 106 15.23 -1.05 -16.94
N LYS A 107 14.58 -2.20 -17.15
CA LYS A 107 13.96 -3.00 -16.11
C LYS A 107 14.95 -3.78 -15.25
N ASP A 108 16.20 -3.91 -15.66
CA ASP A 108 17.19 -4.60 -14.85
C ASP A 108 17.33 -3.93 -13.47
N GLY A 109 17.05 -4.70 -12.44
CA GLY A 109 17.02 -4.23 -11.05
C GLY A 109 15.75 -3.52 -10.59
N ILE A 110 14.80 -3.18 -11.47
CA ILE A 110 13.47 -2.68 -11.06
C ILE A 110 12.68 -3.83 -10.44
N LYS A 111 12.06 -3.56 -9.29
CA LYS A 111 11.17 -4.52 -8.62
C LYS A 111 9.73 -4.32 -9.07
N GLY A 112 8.94 -5.39 -8.93
CA GLY A 112 7.52 -5.39 -9.31
C GLY A 112 7.27 -6.06 -10.66
N PHE A 113 6.02 -6.06 -11.08
CA PHE A 113 5.53 -6.68 -12.31
C PHE A 113 4.80 -5.63 -13.13
N SER A 114 5.02 -5.61 -14.43
CA SER A 114 4.26 -4.72 -15.30
C SER A 114 2.77 -5.06 -15.29
N LEU A 115 1.94 -4.05 -15.15
CA LEU A 115 0.49 -4.17 -15.19
C LEU A 115 -0.07 -4.14 -16.63
N MET A 116 0.77 -3.94 -17.65
CA MET A 116 0.31 -3.88 -19.04
C MET A 116 -0.50 -5.12 -19.46
N PRO A 117 -0.10 -6.37 -19.11
CA PRO A 117 -0.93 -7.53 -19.41
C PRO A 117 -2.33 -7.46 -18.78
N ALA A 118 -2.45 -6.91 -17.57
CA ALA A 118 -3.76 -6.72 -16.92
C ALA A 118 -4.54 -5.54 -17.52
N VAL A 119 -3.88 -4.52 -18.05
CA VAL A 119 -4.52 -3.44 -18.82
C VAL A 119 -5.12 -3.98 -20.11
N GLU A 120 -4.45 -4.91 -20.77
CA GLU A 120 -4.96 -5.59 -21.97
C GLU A 120 -6.09 -6.56 -21.64
N ASN A 121 -5.91 -7.38 -20.62
CA ASN A 121 -6.90 -8.34 -20.16
C ASN A 121 -6.94 -8.36 -18.60
N PRO A 122 -7.99 -7.83 -17.97
CA PRO A 122 -8.08 -7.73 -16.52
C PRO A 122 -8.14 -9.07 -15.76
N ASP A 123 -8.37 -10.17 -16.46
CA ASP A 123 -8.36 -11.52 -15.89
C ASP A 123 -6.93 -12.09 -15.75
N VAL A 124 -5.91 -11.36 -16.20
CA VAL A 124 -4.51 -11.78 -16.09
C VAL A 124 -3.97 -11.40 -14.72
N ASP A 125 -3.58 -12.41 -13.94
CA ASP A 125 -2.77 -12.22 -12.75
C ASP A 125 -1.30 -12.07 -13.13
N VAL A 126 -0.79 -10.85 -13.12
CA VAL A 126 0.62 -10.55 -13.44
C VAL A 126 1.61 -11.08 -12.39
N ARG A 127 1.10 -11.54 -11.24
CA ARG A 127 1.90 -12.04 -10.11
C ARG A 127 1.91 -13.55 -9.98
N ASP A 128 1.11 -14.25 -10.76
CA ASP A 128 0.99 -15.72 -10.70
C ASP A 128 0.75 -16.21 -9.25
N ASN A 129 -0.26 -15.65 -8.59
CA ASN A 129 -0.61 -15.88 -7.18
C ASN A 129 0.47 -15.50 -6.15
N GLN A 130 1.49 -14.75 -6.55
CA GLN A 130 2.45 -14.21 -5.60
C GLN A 130 1.85 -13.02 -4.84
N GLY A 131 1.89 -13.08 -3.52
CA GLY A 131 1.42 -11.99 -2.68
C GLY A 131 2.28 -10.73 -2.79
N VAL A 132 1.75 -9.62 -2.29
CA VAL A 132 2.46 -8.35 -2.14
C VAL A 132 3.11 -8.27 -0.77
N LEU A 133 4.41 -7.96 -0.75
CA LEU A 133 5.13 -7.69 0.49
C LEU A 133 4.94 -6.23 0.89
N PHE A 134 4.49 -6.03 2.12
CA PHE A 134 4.42 -4.72 2.77
C PHE A 134 5.52 -4.58 3.83
N VAL A 135 6.28 -3.50 3.75
CA VAL A 135 7.40 -3.22 4.65
C VAL A 135 7.25 -1.83 5.24
N TYR A 136 7.32 -1.73 6.57
CA TYR A 136 7.24 -0.45 7.25
C TYR A 136 8.22 -0.44 8.45
N ASP A 137 9.19 0.47 8.41
CA ASP A 137 10.25 0.59 9.41
C ASP A 137 10.26 2.00 9.98
N MET A 138 9.37 2.27 10.94
CA MET A 138 9.22 3.61 11.51
C MET A 138 9.21 3.59 13.04
N ILE A 139 10.23 2.98 13.62
CA ILE A 139 10.36 2.93 15.09
C ILE A 139 10.41 4.33 15.72
N SER A 140 10.99 5.31 15.01
CA SER A 140 11.04 6.69 15.49
C SER A 140 9.67 7.35 15.62
N MET A 141 8.71 7.00 14.76
CA MET A 141 7.34 7.51 14.85
C MET A 141 6.47 6.78 15.88
N MET A 142 6.90 5.61 16.32
CA MET A 142 6.23 4.86 17.37
C MET A 142 6.64 5.33 18.77
N ASP A 143 7.70 6.11 18.86
CA ASP A 143 8.14 6.67 20.16
C ASP A 143 7.55 8.06 20.36
N LYS A 144 6.65 8.18 21.36
CA LYS A 144 5.99 9.44 21.72
C LYS A 144 7.00 10.55 22.08
N ASP A 145 8.16 10.17 22.62
CA ASP A 145 9.20 11.11 23.04
C ASP A 145 9.93 11.69 21.80
N MET A 146 9.93 10.98 20.68
CA MET A 146 10.41 11.48 19.38
C MET A 146 9.43 12.46 18.71
N ILE A 147 8.13 12.20 18.82
CA ILE A 147 7.08 13.01 18.19
C ILE A 147 6.90 14.37 18.87
N SER A 148 7.23 14.45 20.15
CA SER A 148 7.02 15.64 20.98
C SER A 148 8.20 16.62 21.03
N ILE A 149 9.27 16.38 20.26
CA ILE A 149 10.46 17.26 20.28
C ILE A 149 10.14 18.57 19.57
N PRO A 150 10.27 19.73 20.25
CA PRO A 150 10.16 21.02 19.58
C PRO A 150 11.30 21.18 18.57
N ILE A 151 10.97 21.55 17.33
CA ILE A 151 11.94 21.78 16.23
C ILE A 151 13.00 22.83 16.59
N SER A 152 12.78 23.61 17.65
CA SER A 152 13.68 24.68 18.12
C SER A 152 14.81 24.23 19.04
N GLU A 153 14.80 22.99 19.52
CA GLU A 153 15.83 22.50 20.43
C GLU A 153 16.96 21.77 19.68
N SER A 154 18.07 22.44 19.49
CA SER A 154 19.23 21.95 18.72
C SER A 154 20.11 20.89 19.42
N LYS A 155 19.74 20.40 20.60
CA LYS A 155 20.48 19.38 21.36
C LYS A 155 19.55 18.53 22.21
N VAL A 156 18.73 17.72 21.58
CA VAL A 156 18.00 16.65 22.28
C VAL A 156 18.76 15.35 22.05
N ASP A 157 19.20 14.70 23.14
CA ASP A 157 19.76 13.34 23.08
C ASP A 157 18.57 12.37 22.90
N ILE A 158 18.21 12.16 21.64
CA ILE A 158 17.07 11.32 21.29
C ILE A 158 17.50 9.85 21.41
N ARG A 159 16.99 9.19 22.43
CA ARG A 159 17.17 7.74 22.60
C ARG A 159 15.90 7.04 22.16
N VAL A 160 15.95 6.47 20.97
CA VAL A 160 14.86 5.60 20.46
C VAL A 160 14.85 4.31 21.27
N ASP A 161 13.68 3.97 21.80
CA ASP A 161 13.47 2.68 22.46
C ASP A 161 13.38 1.57 21.42
N LEU A 162 14.48 0.88 21.21
CA LEU A 162 14.60 -0.19 20.21
C LEU A 162 13.90 -1.50 20.64
N GLU A 163 13.44 -1.61 21.88
CA GLU A 163 12.66 -2.77 22.32
C GLU A 163 11.21 -2.73 21.83
N LYS A 164 10.74 -1.53 21.43
CA LYS A 164 9.40 -1.40 20.86
C LYS A 164 9.29 -2.13 19.52
N ARG A 165 8.15 -2.79 19.31
CA ARG A 165 7.82 -3.49 18.08
C ARG A 165 7.34 -2.53 16.99
N GLY A 166 8.25 -1.68 16.53
CA GLY A 166 7.99 -0.62 15.53
C GLY A 166 8.31 -1.02 14.09
N TYR A 167 8.73 -2.25 13.86
CA TYR A 167 8.98 -2.82 12.54
C TYR A 167 7.82 -3.71 12.12
N LEU A 168 7.36 -3.53 10.91
CA LEU A 168 6.23 -4.27 10.33
C LEU A 168 6.68 -4.96 9.05
N ARG A 169 6.34 -6.23 8.93
CA ARG A 169 6.38 -7.00 7.68
C ARG A 169 5.03 -7.65 7.46
N GLY A 170 4.45 -7.41 6.32
CA GLY A 170 3.17 -7.97 5.94
C GLY A 170 3.20 -8.63 4.57
N VAL A 171 2.30 -9.56 4.36
CA VAL A 171 2.03 -10.19 3.06
C VAL A 171 0.53 -10.09 2.79
N ILE A 172 0.19 -9.68 1.59
CA ILE A 172 -1.18 -9.54 1.11
C ILE A 172 -1.34 -10.46 -0.09
N THR A 173 -2.33 -11.32 -0.04
CA THR A 173 -2.76 -12.21 -1.14
C THR A 173 -4.21 -11.90 -1.48
N GLU A 174 -4.78 -12.59 -2.45
CA GLU A 174 -6.22 -12.46 -2.78
C GLU A 174 -7.14 -12.88 -1.63
N ASP A 175 -6.73 -13.89 -0.85
CA ASP A 175 -7.56 -14.47 0.22
C ASP A 175 -7.22 -13.96 1.62
N TYR A 176 -5.96 -13.61 1.86
CA TYR A 176 -5.45 -13.34 3.20
C TYR A 176 -4.50 -12.15 3.24
N LYS A 177 -4.49 -11.54 4.40
CA LYS A 177 -3.55 -10.50 4.80
C LYS A 177 -2.91 -10.90 6.12
N PHE A 178 -1.59 -11.06 6.13
CA PHE A 178 -0.81 -11.41 7.31
C PHE A 178 0.16 -10.28 7.66
N ALA A 179 0.33 -10.01 8.94
CA ALA A 179 1.32 -9.07 9.44
C ALA A 179 2.05 -9.61 10.66
N ARG A 180 3.32 -9.21 10.79
CA ARG A 180 4.10 -9.35 12.01
C ARG A 180 4.75 -8.04 12.39
N TYR A 181 4.69 -7.71 13.68
CA TYR A 181 5.34 -6.54 14.28
C TYR A 181 6.45 -7.02 15.20
N PHE A 182 7.63 -6.42 15.11
CA PHE A 182 8.79 -6.86 15.88
C PHE A 182 9.72 -5.70 16.23
N SER A 183 10.57 -5.93 17.24
CA SER A 183 11.65 -5.04 17.63
C SER A 183 12.89 -5.29 16.77
N PRO A 184 13.67 -4.27 16.38
CA PRO A 184 14.93 -4.48 15.67
C PRO A 184 15.96 -5.26 16.49
N LEU A 185 15.88 -5.25 17.83
CA LEU A 185 16.75 -6.04 18.71
C LEU A 185 16.44 -7.54 18.66
N HIS A 186 15.21 -7.88 18.31
CA HIS A 186 14.73 -9.24 18.15
C HIS A 186 14.46 -9.57 16.68
N PHE A 187 15.14 -8.85 15.78
CA PHE A 187 15.06 -9.11 14.35
C PHE A 187 15.66 -10.47 14.06
N ASN A 188 14.79 -11.43 13.84
CA ASN A 188 15.15 -12.75 13.38
C ASN A 188 14.24 -13.14 12.19
N THR A 189 14.66 -14.13 11.47
CA THR A 189 13.80 -14.79 10.49
C THR A 189 13.16 -15.97 11.21
N PRO A 190 11.90 -15.89 11.64
CA PRO A 190 11.25 -17.00 12.32
C PRO A 190 11.17 -18.20 11.40
N THR A 191 11.61 -19.35 11.88
CA THR A 191 11.64 -20.61 11.13
C THR A 191 10.53 -21.57 11.52
N ASP A 192 9.84 -21.24 12.61
CA ASP A 192 8.73 -22.00 13.16
C ASP A 192 7.75 -21.07 13.88
N ILE A 193 6.59 -21.63 14.26
CA ILE A 193 5.51 -20.89 14.90
C ILE A 193 5.92 -20.38 16.29
N GLU A 194 6.66 -21.16 17.06
CA GLU A 194 7.08 -20.77 18.41
C GLU A 194 8.01 -19.54 18.37
N SER A 195 8.99 -19.54 17.47
CA SER A 195 9.90 -18.39 17.28
C SER A 195 9.18 -17.17 16.74
N LEU A 196 8.15 -17.36 15.89
CA LEU A 196 7.30 -16.27 15.41
C LEU A 196 6.59 -15.60 16.58
N TYR A 197 5.90 -16.35 17.43
CA TYR A 197 5.12 -15.78 18.53
C TYR A 197 5.94 -15.21 19.67
N SER A 198 7.08 -15.79 19.98
CA SER A 198 7.90 -15.31 21.10
C SER A 198 8.47 -13.90 20.84
N ASN A 199 8.71 -13.55 19.58
CA ASN A 199 9.40 -12.31 19.20
C ASN A 199 8.55 -11.31 18.42
N ASN A 200 7.33 -11.68 18.00
CA ASN A 200 6.49 -10.81 17.20
C ASN A 200 5.06 -10.73 17.75
N ASP A 201 4.37 -9.62 17.50
CA ASP A 201 2.91 -9.59 17.48
C ASP A 201 2.46 -9.90 16.06
N VAL A 202 1.45 -10.74 15.93
CA VAL A 202 0.99 -11.20 14.62
C VAL A 202 -0.49 -10.95 14.41
N GLU A 203 -0.87 -10.69 13.16
CA GLU A 203 -2.24 -10.48 12.72
C GLU A 203 -2.47 -11.27 11.45
N LEU A 204 -3.63 -11.92 11.35
CA LEU A 204 -4.09 -12.59 10.15
C LEU A 204 -5.55 -12.21 9.89
N TYR A 205 -5.83 -11.73 8.68
CA TYR A 205 -7.15 -11.36 8.20
C TYR A 205 -7.50 -12.21 6.99
N LYS A 206 -8.78 -12.53 6.84
CA LYS A 206 -9.30 -13.26 5.68
C LYS A 206 -10.25 -12.36 4.91
N TYR A 207 -9.94 -12.10 3.64
CA TYR A 207 -10.82 -11.35 2.76
C TYR A 207 -12.13 -12.08 2.49
N GLY A 208 -13.18 -11.30 2.18
CA GLY A 208 -14.51 -11.83 1.83
C GLY A 208 -15.34 -12.37 3.00
N SER A 209 -14.74 -12.62 4.16
CA SER A 209 -15.48 -13.06 5.36
C SER A 209 -15.62 -11.97 6.42
N ASP A 210 -14.95 -10.84 6.23
CA ASP A 210 -14.81 -9.84 7.28
C ASP A 210 -14.61 -8.41 6.73
N GLU A 211 -15.72 -7.75 6.47
CA GLU A 211 -15.74 -6.34 6.05
C GLU A 211 -15.22 -5.37 7.13
N THR A 212 -15.07 -5.84 8.37
CA THR A 212 -14.64 -5.04 9.52
C THR A 212 -13.20 -5.28 9.92
N GLU A 213 -12.48 -6.10 9.18
CA GLU A 213 -11.08 -6.48 9.44
C GLU A 213 -10.87 -7.01 10.87
N ASN A 214 -11.79 -7.85 11.35
CA ASN A 214 -11.55 -8.59 12.56
C ASN A 214 -10.52 -9.70 12.30
N LEU A 215 -9.66 -9.92 13.27
CA LEU A 215 -8.62 -10.93 13.15
C LEU A 215 -9.23 -12.32 12.87
N ALA A 216 -8.81 -12.95 11.77
CA ALA A 216 -9.11 -14.35 11.56
C ALA A 216 -8.32 -15.21 12.55
N TRP A 217 -7.16 -14.71 12.97
CA TRP A 217 -6.28 -15.34 13.95
C TRP A 217 -5.17 -14.37 14.41
N PRO A 218 -4.81 -14.32 15.74
CA PRO A 218 -5.51 -15.00 16.83
C PRO A 218 -6.90 -14.44 17.08
N LYS A 219 -7.86 -15.32 17.36
CA LYS A 219 -9.23 -14.92 17.71
C LYS A 219 -9.25 -14.36 19.11
N GLY A 220 -9.17 -13.04 19.25
CA GLY A 220 -9.25 -12.37 20.54
C GLY A 220 -8.11 -12.76 21.49
N ASN A 221 -8.29 -12.50 22.80
CA ASN A 221 -7.32 -12.84 23.84
C ASN A 221 -7.28 -14.32 24.24
N ASN A 222 -7.95 -15.18 23.54
CA ASN A 222 -7.95 -16.62 23.80
C ASN A 222 -7.11 -17.32 22.73
N ALA A 223 -5.84 -17.42 23.02
CA ALA A 223 -4.94 -18.36 22.36
C ALA A 223 -5.32 -19.80 22.78
N ASP A 224 -6.44 -20.28 22.27
CA ASP A 224 -6.67 -21.72 22.17
C ASP A 224 -6.08 -22.19 20.84
N LEU A 225 -4.78 -22.36 20.85
CA LEU A 225 -3.98 -23.05 19.84
C LEU A 225 -3.39 -24.29 20.44
#